data_37a7602a8be3ac138720fbbe974a2e99
#
_entry.id   37a7602a8be3ac138720fbbe974a2e99
#
_cell.length_a   1.000
_cell.length_b   1.000
_cell.length_c   1.000
_cell.angle_alpha   90.00
_cell.angle_beta   90.00
_cell.angle_gamma   90.00
#
_symmetry.space_group_name_H-M   'P 1'
#
loop_
_entity.id
_entity.type
_entity.pdbx_description
1 polymer ?
#
loop_
_entity_poly.entity_id
_entity_poly.type
_entity_poly.pdbx_seq_one_letter_code
_entity_poly.pdbx_strand_id
1 'polypeptide(L)' 'MAAPQRAPLSNNASVVDEFFTEARIEALNSELIRREIAAEQVITVLPVAAQIMVSPTPPQFRVLYRKR' A
#
# COMPACT_ATOMS: atom_id res chain seq x y z
N MET A 1 -12.31 7.29 31.40
CA MET A 1 -12.34 7.06 30.80
C MET A 1 -11.56 6.89 30.11
N ALA A 2 -11.15 6.86 29.76
CA ALA A 2 -10.40 6.89 29.17
C ALA A 2 -10.15 6.34 28.16
N ALA A 3 -10.31 5.73 27.82
CA ALA A 3 -10.22 5.17 26.77
C ALA A 3 -9.77 5.73 25.73
N PRO A 4 -10.00 6.51 25.47
CA PRO A 4 -9.73 7.04 24.33
C PRO A 4 -8.47 7.11 23.89
N GLN A 5 -7.70 6.98 24.41
CA GLN A 5 -6.60 7.14 23.95
C GLN A 5 -6.28 6.61 22.80
N ARG A 6 -6.69 5.71 22.38
CA ARG A 6 -6.35 5.27 21.22
C ARG A 6 -6.70 6.10 20.22
N ALA A 7 -7.56 6.77 20.32
CA ALA A 7 -7.96 7.63 19.32
C ALA A 7 -6.87 8.42 18.76
N PRO A 8 -6.08 8.97 19.48
CA PRO A 8 -5.07 9.77 18.95
C PRO A 8 -4.21 9.05 18.03
N LEU A 9 -4.02 7.85 18.27
CA LEU A 9 -3.23 7.21 17.47
C LEU A 9 -3.86 7.06 16.22
N SER A 10 -5.07 6.84 16.14
CA SER A 10 -5.65 6.58 14.90
C SER A 10 -5.73 7.76 14.05
N ASN A 11 -5.89 8.90 14.58
CA ASN A 11 -6.24 9.93 13.73
C ASN A 11 -5.16 10.42 12.86
N ASN A 12 -4.01 10.57 13.25
CA ASN A 12 -3.08 11.06 12.33
C ASN A 12 -1.88 10.26 12.32
N ALA A 13 -1.89 9.22 12.98
CA ALA A 13 -0.73 8.45 13.05
C ALA A 13 -0.93 7.16 12.36
N SER A 14 -1.47 7.19 11.17
CA SER A 14 -1.54 5.99 10.39
C SER A 14 -0.16 5.49 10.20
N VAL A 15 0.09 4.29 10.64
CA VAL A 15 1.40 3.70 10.55
C VAL A 15 1.58 2.97 9.26
N VAL A 16 0.50 2.47 8.71
CA VAL A 16 0.54 1.68 7.49
C VAL A 16 -0.26 2.38 6.40
N ASP A 17 0.28 2.39 5.21
CA ASP A 17 -0.41 2.96 4.07
C ASP A 17 -0.32 1.97 2.93
N GLU A 18 -0.94 2.26 1.82
CA GLU A 18 -0.95 1.36 0.70
C GLU A 18 -0.93 2.12 -0.61
N PHE A 19 -0.48 1.43 -1.66
CA PHE A 19 -0.61 1.96 -3.00
C PHE A 19 -0.68 0.78 -3.97
N PHE A 20 -1.06 1.08 -5.21
CA PHE A 20 -1.21 0.05 -6.23
C PHE A 20 -0.26 0.32 -7.38
N THR A 21 0.26 -0.73 -7.98
CA THR A 21 1.08 -0.61 -9.19
C THR A 21 0.65 -1.68 -10.16
N GLU A 22 1.15 -1.60 -11.38
CA GLU A 22 0.97 -2.70 -12.30
C GLU A 22 1.66 -3.93 -11.72
N ALA A 23 1.17 -5.12 -12.07
CA ALA A 23 1.70 -6.35 -11.51
C ALA A 23 3.02 -6.72 -12.21
N ARG A 24 4.01 -5.89 -12.08
CA ARG A 24 5.33 -6.10 -12.62
C ARG A 24 6.36 -5.62 -11.63
N ILE A 25 7.44 -6.33 -11.52
CA ILE A 25 8.48 -5.97 -10.57
C ILE A 25 9.09 -4.61 -10.90
N GLU A 26 9.26 -4.30 -12.16
CA GLU A 26 9.83 -3.01 -12.54
C GLU A 26 8.93 -1.87 -12.11
N ALA A 27 7.62 -2.05 -12.28
CA ALA A 27 6.68 -1.02 -11.90
C ALA A 27 6.68 -0.85 -10.38
N LEU A 28 6.76 -1.94 -9.65
CA LEU A 28 6.81 -1.88 -8.20
C LEU A 28 8.05 -1.14 -7.75
N ASN A 29 9.21 -1.48 -8.29
CA ASN A 29 10.44 -0.84 -7.88
C ASN A 29 10.43 0.65 -8.23
N SER A 30 9.89 1.01 -9.37
CA SER A 30 9.83 2.40 -9.76
C SER A 30 8.97 3.20 -8.79
N GLU A 31 7.84 2.63 -8.36
CA GLU A 31 6.98 3.33 -7.42
C GLU A 31 7.63 3.47 -6.06
N LEU A 32 8.33 2.45 -5.62
CA LEU A 32 9.00 2.54 -4.32
C LEU A 32 10.04 3.64 -4.33
N ILE A 33 10.79 3.74 -5.43
CA ILE A 33 11.79 4.78 -5.54
C ILE A 33 11.14 6.15 -5.61
N ARG A 34 10.11 6.29 -6.43
CA ARG A 34 9.45 7.58 -6.57
C ARG A 34 8.84 8.06 -5.27
N ARG A 35 8.33 7.15 -4.47
CA ARG A 35 7.73 7.50 -3.20
C ARG A 35 8.72 7.49 -2.05
N GLU A 36 9.99 7.19 -2.35
CA GLU A 36 11.04 7.17 -1.34
C GLU A 36 10.72 6.19 -0.22
N ILE A 37 10.26 5.02 -0.60
CA ILE A 37 9.95 3.97 0.35
C ILE A 37 11.09 2.96 0.34
N ALA A 38 11.71 2.75 1.47
CA ALA A 38 12.80 1.79 1.57
C ALA A 38 12.24 0.38 1.64
N ALA A 39 13.03 -0.57 1.21
CA ALA A 39 12.58 -1.96 1.17
C ALA A 39 12.11 -2.45 2.53
N GLU A 40 12.77 -2.04 3.59
CA GLU A 40 12.38 -2.51 4.90
C GLU A 40 11.06 -1.91 5.38
N GLN A 41 10.53 -0.94 4.68
CA GLN A 41 9.23 -0.40 5.05
C GLN A 41 8.11 -1.23 4.45
N VAL A 42 8.39 -2.04 3.44
CA VAL A 42 7.36 -2.83 2.77
C VAL A 42 6.94 -3.98 3.68
N ILE A 43 5.64 -4.06 3.94
CA ILE A 43 5.10 -5.11 4.78
C ILE A 43 4.70 -6.31 3.93
N THR A 44 3.98 -6.05 2.87
CA THR A 44 3.57 -7.14 2.01
C THR A 44 3.14 -6.60 0.65
N VAL A 45 3.16 -7.46 -0.35
CA VAL A 45 2.71 -7.13 -1.69
C VAL A 45 1.69 -8.21 -2.06
N LEU A 46 0.48 -7.79 -2.35
CA LEU A 46 -0.60 -8.71 -2.63
C LEU A 46 -1.05 -8.57 -4.08
N PRO A 47 -1.20 -9.66 -4.78
CA PRO A 47 -1.68 -9.57 -6.15
C PRO A 47 -3.18 -9.29 -6.16
N VAL A 48 -3.60 -8.46 -7.08
CA VAL A 48 -5.00 -8.14 -7.27
C VAL A 48 -5.34 -8.59 -8.67
N ALA A 49 -6.27 -9.52 -8.78
CA ALA A 49 -6.60 -10.11 -10.07
C ALA A 49 -7.19 -9.09 -11.02
N ALA A 50 -6.99 -9.33 -12.30
CA ALA A 50 -7.57 -8.50 -13.32
C ALA A 50 -9.08 -8.58 -13.26
N GLN A 51 -9.74 -7.49 -13.60
CA GLN A 51 -11.19 -7.45 -13.68
C GLN A 51 -11.55 -7.47 -15.14
N ILE A 52 -12.42 -8.39 -15.53
CA ILE A 52 -12.79 -8.48 -16.91
C ILE A 52 -14.27 -8.36 -17.15
N MET A 53 -14.99 -7.79 -16.21
CA MET A 53 -16.41 -7.68 -16.40
C MET A 53 -16.79 -6.44 -17.17
N VAL A 54 -17.45 -5.53 -16.55
CA VAL A 54 -17.90 -4.34 -17.25
C VAL A 54 -16.76 -3.39 -17.52
N SER A 55 -15.88 -3.23 -16.58
CA SER A 55 -14.75 -2.34 -16.73
C SER A 55 -13.48 -3.13 -16.55
N PRO A 56 -12.94 -3.66 -17.61
CA PRO A 56 -11.74 -4.47 -17.49
C PRO A 56 -10.58 -3.65 -16.95
N THR A 57 -9.89 -4.22 -16.00
CA THR A 57 -8.68 -3.58 -15.48
C THR A 57 -7.58 -4.62 -15.46
N PRO A 58 -6.35 -4.20 -15.69
CA PRO A 58 -5.23 -5.15 -15.68
C PRO A 58 -4.92 -5.58 -14.26
N PRO A 59 -4.17 -6.65 -14.10
CA PRO A 59 -3.79 -7.08 -12.77
C PRO A 59 -2.86 -6.05 -12.14
N GLN A 60 -2.90 -5.97 -10.84
CA GLN A 60 -2.11 -5.01 -10.11
C GLN A 60 -1.51 -5.64 -8.87
N PHE A 61 -0.54 -4.97 -8.27
CA PHE A 61 -0.05 -5.30 -6.95
C PHE A 61 -0.59 -4.27 -5.98
N ARG A 62 -1.06 -4.75 -4.84
CA ARG A 62 -1.44 -3.89 -3.74
C ARG A 62 -0.30 -3.95 -2.74
N VAL A 63 0.33 -2.84 -2.48
CA VAL A 63 1.52 -2.78 -1.64
C VAL A 63 1.17 -2.11 -0.33
N LEU A 64 1.42 -2.82 0.77
CA LEU A 64 1.20 -2.27 2.10
C LEU A 64 2.56 -1.97 2.68
N TYR A 65 2.74 -0.78 3.18
CA TYR A 65 4.05 -0.38 3.70
C TYR A 65 3.90 0.46 4.95
N ARG A 66 4.97 0.46 5.72
CA ARG A 66 4.99 1.20 6.97
C ARG A 66 5.50 2.60 6.69
N LYS A 67 4.78 3.58 7.18
CA LYS A 67 5.20 4.96 6.99
C LYS A 67 6.28 5.30 7.98
N ARG A 68 7.10 6.24 7.63
CA ARG A 68 8.15 6.67 8.52
C ARG A 68 7.68 7.75 9.46
#